data_d0295393b5df19d40277042fcb8350c9
#
_entry.id   d0295393b5df19d40277042fcb8350c9
#
_cell.length_a   1.000
_cell.length_b   1.000
_cell.length_c   1.000
_cell.angle_alpha   90.00
_cell.angle_beta   90.00
_cell.angle_gamma   90.00
#
_symmetry.space_group_name_H-M   'P 1'
#
loop_
_entity.id
_entity.type
_entity.pdbx_description
1 polymer ?
#
loop_
_entity_poly.entity_id
_entity_poly.type
_entity_poly.pdbx_seq_one_letter_code
_entity_poly.pdbx_strand_id
1 'polypeptide(L)'
;MILIYHKTIRTIILLIIFYTGSLWASIGEVDQVEGNGVIDRNKTDITIEQELEIEQYDTVKTGNGKVGILFVDDTRVDVTQHSKLIIDEFVYDPNTKKGKLNLSA
;
A
#
# COMPACT_ATOMS: atom_id res chain seq x y z
N MET A 1 46.53 4.06 5.15
CA MET A 1 45.63 5.04 5.76
C MET A 1 44.55 5.50 4.81
N ILE A 2 44.92 6.05 3.67
CA ILE A 2 43.98 6.50 2.65
C ILE A 2 43.11 5.36 2.13
N LEU A 3 43.64 4.16 1.97
CA LEU A 3 42.90 3.00 1.52
C LEU A 3 41.75 2.59 2.46
N ILE A 4 41.95 2.72 3.75
CA ILE A 4 40.93 2.41 4.73
C ILE A 4 39.78 3.43 4.61
N TYR A 5 40.10 4.67 4.36
CA TYR A 5 39.15 5.74 4.18
C TYR A 5 38.24 5.49 2.97
N HIS A 6 38.80 5.04 1.86
CA HIS A 6 38.02 4.70 0.67
C HIS A 6 37.08 3.53 0.87
N LYS A 7 37.47 2.54 1.64
CA LYS A 7 36.61 1.40 1.94
C LYS A 7 35.38 1.82 2.71
N THR A 8 35.52 2.72 3.66
CA THR A 8 34.39 3.22 4.45
C THR A 8 33.36 3.96 3.58
N ILE A 9 33.84 4.78 2.67
CA ILE A 9 32.98 5.53 1.74
C ILE A 9 32.22 4.57 0.82
N ARG A 10 32.85 3.55 0.31
CA ARG A 10 32.20 2.55 -0.53
C ARG A 10 31.07 1.82 0.19
N THR A 11 31.26 1.48 1.43
CA THR A 11 30.24 0.82 2.24
C THR A 11 29.01 1.70 2.40
N ILE A 12 29.18 2.98 2.63
CA ILE A 12 28.07 3.93 2.77
C ILE A 12 27.28 4.05 1.47
N ILE A 13 27.96 4.12 0.33
CA ILE A 13 27.31 4.20 -0.99
C ILE A 13 26.47 2.97 -1.27
N LEU A 14 26.95 1.78 -0.92
CA LEU A 14 26.20 0.54 -1.09
C LEU A 14 24.89 0.54 -0.27
N LEU A 15 24.93 1.08 0.94
CA LEU A 15 23.73 1.20 1.76
C LEU A 15 22.68 2.12 1.13
N ILE A 16 23.09 3.22 0.54
CA ILE A 16 22.21 4.15 -0.14
C ILE A 16 21.52 3.48 -1.33
N ILE A 17 22.25 2.72 -2.12
CA ILE A 17 21.70 1.99 -3.26
C ILE A 17 20.66 0.96 -2.81
N PHE A 18 20.89 0.33 -1.67
CA PHE A 18 19.93 -0.64 -1.14
C PHE A 18 18.57 -0.03 -0.85
N TYR A 19 18.51 1.21 -0.37
CA TYR A 19 17.25 1.89 -0.11
C TYR A 19 16.47 2.25 -1.37
N THR A 20 17.10 2.36 -2.50
CA THR A 20 16.41 2.70 -3.74
C THR A 20 15.68 1.53 -4.39
N GLY A 21 15.79 0.33 -3.82
CA GLY A 21 15.18 -0.88 -4.38
C GLY A 21 13.70 -1.07 -4.07
N SER A 22 13.10 -0.29 -3.15
CA SER A 22 11.70 -0.46 -2.79
C SER A 22 10.81 0.49 -3.60
N LEU A 23 10.54 0.10 -4.85
CA LEU A 23 9.79 0.94 -5.80
C LEU A 23 8.31 0.62 -5.91
N TRP A 24 7.78 -0.22 -5.04
CA TRP A 24 6.37 -0.55 -5.05
C TRP A 24 5.60 0.61 -4.41
N ALA A 25 5.05 1.46 -5.25
CA ALA A 25 4.23 2.56 -4.78
C ALA A 25 2.90 2.01 -4.29
N SER A 26 2.46 2.45 -3.12
CA SER A 26 1.12 2.16 -2.66
C SER A 26 0.12 2.95 -3.51
N ILE A 27 -1.06 2.38 -3.72
CA ILE A 27 -2.13 3.04 -4.47
C ILE A 27 -3.14 3.73 -3.56
N GLY A 28 -2.98 3.55 -2.25
CA GLY A 28 -3.84 4.16 -1.26
C GLY A 28 -3.41 3.80 0.14
N GLU A 29 -4.17 4.24 1.12
CA GLU A 29 -3.92 3.92 2.51
C GLU A 29 -5.24 3.79 3.27
N VAL A 30 -5.19 3.05 4.38
CA VAL A 30 -6.32 2.94 5.29
C VAL A 30 -6.37 4.20 6.13
N ASP A 31 -7.45 4.97 6.00
CA ASP A 31 -7.62 6.20 6.78
C ASP A 31 -8.58 6.05 7.95
N GLN A 32 -9.35 4.98 7.99
CA GLN A 32 -10.27 4.72 9.08
C GLN A 32 -10.43 3.21 9.29
N VAL A 33 -10.36 2.77 10.54
CA VAL A 33 -10.61 1.37 10.92
C VAL A 33 -11.57 1.34 12.09
N GLU A 34 -12.68 0.62 11.92
CA GLU A 34 -13.60 0.29 12.98
C GLU A 34 -13.72 -1.23 13.04
N GLY A 35 -13.47 -1.83 14.20
CA GLY A 35 -13.51 -3.27 14.35
C GLY A 35 -12.25 -3.94 13.80
N ASN A 36 -12.42 -5.04 13.08
CA ASN A 36 -11.30 -5.82 12.58
C ASN A 36 -11.38 -6.10 11.08
N GLY A 37 -10.24 -6.40 10.49
CA GLY A 37 -10.14 -6.77 9.10
C GLY A 37 -8.73 -7.22 8.77
N VAL A 38 -8.60 -7.84 7.61
CA VAL A 38 -7.29 -8.26 7.09
C VAL A 38 -7.21 -7.94 5.60
N ILE A 39 -5.97 -7.76 5.13
CA ILE A 39 -5.67 -7.67 3.71
C ILE A 39 -4.97 -8.96 3.33
N ASP A 40 -5.51 -9.64 2.31
CA ASP A 40 -4.84 -10.77 1.70
C ASP A 40 -3.94 -10.25 0.58
N ARG A 41 -2.64 -10.33 0.81
CA ARG A 41 -1.62 -9.92 -0.14
C ARG A 41 -0.72 -11.11 -0.44
N ASN A 42 -0.80 -11.62 -1.66
CA ASN A 42 -0.02 -12.80 -2.06
C ASN A 42 -0.20 -13.98 -1.10
N LYS A 43 -1.43 -14.26 -0.73
CA LYS A 43 -1.82 -15.34 0.19
C LYS A 43 -1.31 -15.15 1.62
N THR A 44 -0.90 -13.94 1.96
CA THR A 44 -0.50 -13.58 3.32
C THR A 44 -1.52 -12.61 3.89
N ASP A 45 -2.04 -12.90 5.07
CA ASP A 45 -2.98 -12.03 5.74
C ASP A 45 -2.24 -10.98 6.55
N ILE A 46 -2.56 -9.73 6.30
CA ILE A 46 -2.00 -8.58 7.01
C ILE A 46 -3.13 -7.94 7.79
N THR A 47 -2.95 -7.76 9.09
CA THR A 47 -3.93 -7.09 9.93
C THR A 47 -4.10 -5.64 9.49
N ILE A 48 -5.36 -5.21 9.29
CA ILE A 48 -5.65 -3.85 8.87
C ILE A 48 -5.51 -2.91 10.06
N GLU A 49 -4.68 -1.90 9.89
CA GLU A 49 -4.45 -0.84 10.85
C GLU A 49 -4.56 0.50 10.15
N GLN A 50 -4.76 1.55 10.92
CA GLN A 50 -4.77 2.90 10.39
C GLN A 50 -3.42 3.23 9.76
N GLU A 51 -3.44 3.92 8.63
CA GLU A 51 -2.26 4.29 7.84
C GLU A 51 -1.59 3.12 7.12
N LEU A 52 -2.18 1.93 7.15
CA LEU A 52 -1.66 0.79 6.38
C LEU A 52 -1.76 1.10 4.89
N GLU A 53 -0.67 0.92 4.18
CA GLU A 53 -0.64 1.14 2.73
C GLU A 53 -1.37 0.03 1.98
N ILE A 54 -2.10 0.42 0.96
CA ILE A 54 -2.84 -0.48 0.08
C ILE A 54 -2.09 -0.60 -1.23
N GLU A 55 -1.91 -1.84 -1.69
CA GLU A 55 -1.25 -2.14 -2.95
C GLU A 55 -2.23 -2.72 -3.95
N GLN A 56 -1.85 -2.63 -5.22
CA GLN A 56 -2.62 -3.23 -6.28
C GLN A 56 -2.73 -4.74 -6.07
N TYR A 57 -3.89 -5.30 -6.39
CA TYR A 57 -4.26 -6.72 -6.21
C TYR A 57 -4.47 -7.16 -4.77
N ASP A 58 -4.46 -6.24 -3.82
CA ASP A 58 -4.86 -6.55 -2.45
C ASP A 58 -6.33 -6.94 -2.39
N THR A 59 -6.65 -7.87 -1.49
CA THR A 59 -8.02 -8.20 -1.15
C THR A 59 -8.29 -7.74 0.27
N VAL A 60 -9.23 -6.82 0.42
CA VAL A 60 -9.63 -6.28 1.73
C VAL A 60 -10.79 -7.09 2.25
N LYS A 61 -10.64 -7.69 3.42
CA LYS A 61 -11.69 -8.49 4.07
C LYS A 61 -11.99 -7.88 5.43
N THR A 62 -13.25 -7.54 5.65
CA THR A 62 -13.69 -7.02 6.94
C THR A 62 -14.40 -8.10 7.74
N GLY A 63 -14.22 -8.04 9.06
CA GLY A 63 -15.04 -8.77 10.00
C GLY A 63 -16.14 -7.88 10.55
N ASN A 64 -16.20 -7.71 11.87
CA ASN A 64 -17.10 -6.77 12.52
C ASN A 64 -16.53 -5.36 12.39
N GLY A 65 -17.26 -4.45 11.76
CA GLY A 65 -16.82 -3.07 11.60
C GLY A 65 -16.67 -2.66 10.15
N LYS A 66 -15.90 -1.62 9.91
CA LYS A 66 -15.65 -1.14 8.55
C LYS A 66 -14.26 -0.56 8.39
N VAL A 67 -13.80 -0.50 7.15
CA VAL A 67 -12.49 0.04 6.78
C VAL A 67 -12.68 1.09 5.70
N GLY A 68 -12.15 2.29 5.94
CA GLY A 68 -12.11 3.35 4.94
C GLY A 68 -10.75 3.37 4.27
N ILE A 69 -10.75 3.45 2.96
CA ILE A 69 -9.53 3.49 2.15
C ILE A 69 -9.56 4.77 1.31
N LEU A 70 -8.46 5.51 1.37
CA LEU A 70 -8.26 6.71 0.55
C LEU A 70 -7.19 6.39 -0.49
N PHE A 71 -7.56 6.48 -1.76
CA PHE A 71 -6.65 6.23 -2.86
C PHE A 71 -5.89 7.48 -3.28
N VAL A 72 -4.80 7.29 -4.01
CA VAL A 72 -3.91 8.39 -4.42
C VAL A 72 -4.56 9.40 -5.36
N ASP A 73 -5.68 9.04 -5.98
CA ASP A 73 -6.48 9.96 -6.81
C ASP A 73 -7.60 10.66 -6.03
N ASP A 74 -7.56 10.59 -4.70
CA ASP A 74 -8.57 11.11 -3.78
C ASP A 74 -9.89 10.33 -3.78
N THR A 75 -9.97 9.21 -4.46
CA THR A 75 -11.13 8.32 -4.37
C THR A 75 -11.18 7.68 -2.99
N ARG A 76 -12.35 7.72 -2.37
CA ARG A 76 -12.56 7.09 -1.07
C ARG A 76 -13.53 5.92 -1.18
N VAL A 77 -13.18 4.79 -0.57
CA VAL A 77 -14.01 3.60 -0.54
C VAL A 77 -14.16 3.15 0.91
N ASP A 78 -15.39 2.94 1.33
CA ASP A 78 -15.70 2.36 2.65
C ASP A 78 -16.11 0.90 2.46
N VAL A 79 -15.35 -0.01 3.06
CA VAL A 79 -15.68 -1.43 3.07
C VAL A 79 -16.43 -1.73 4.35
N THR A 80 -17.72 -2.04 4.21
CA THR A 80 -18.59 -2.28 5.37
C THR A 80 -18.32 -3.65 5.99
N GLN A 81 -19.01 -3.95 7.10
CA GLN A 81 -18.77 -5.19 7.82
C GLN A 81 -19.03 -6.45 6.99
N HIS A 82 -18.32 -7.51 7.29
CA HIS A 82 -18.44 -8.82 6.64
C HIS A 82 -18.39 -8.77 5.11
N SER A 83 -17.51 -7.93 4.60
CA SER A 83 -17.38 -7.68 3.17
C SER A 83 -15.99 -8.04 2.67
N LYS A 84 -15.91 -8.22 1.37
CA LYS A 84 -14.65 -8.52 0.68
C LYS A 84 -14.55 -7.62 -0.54
N LEU A 85 -13.44 -6.92 -0.66
CA LEU A 85 -13.16 -6.03 -1.78
C LEU A 85 -11.86 -6.45 -2.43
N ILE A 86 -11.92 -6.80 -3.71
CA ILE A 86 -10.73 -7.16 -4.49
C ILE A 86 -10.35 -5.95 -5.33
N ILE A 87 -9.10 -5.51 -5.18
CA ILE A 87 -8.57 -4.39 -5.96
C ILE A 87 -7.83 -4.95 -7.16
N ASP A 88 -8.53 -5.06 -8.28
CA ASP A 88 -7.97 -5.69 -9.48
C ASP A 88 -6.99 -4.78 -10.21
N GLU A 89 -7.33 -3.51 -10.35
CA GLU A 89 -6.52 -2.58 -11.11
C GLU A 89 -6.76 -1.16 -10.65
N PHE A 90 -5.68 -0.39 -10.56
CA PHE A 90 -5.75 1.04 -10.30
C PHE A 90 -4.76 1.75 -11.22
N VAL A 91 -5.28 2.72 -12.00
CA VAL A 91 -4.48 3.55 -12.89
C VAL A 91 -4.74 5.01 -12.55
N TYR A 92 -3.70 5.73 -12.16
CA TYR A 92 -3.77 7.16 -11.86
C TYR A 92 -3.36 7.97 -13.08
N ASP A 93 -4.24 8.89 -13.51
CA ASP A 93 -3.94 9.83 -14.61
C ASP A 93 -3.67 11.21 -14.03
N PRO A 94 -2.41 11.67 -14.00
CA PRO A 94 -2.07 12.96 -13.43
C PRO A 94 -2.63 14.16 -14.24
N ASN A 95 -2.97 13.97 -15.49
CA ASN A 95 -3.52 15.06 -16.33
C ASN A 95 -4.94 15.40 -15.95
N THR A 96 -5.75 14.42 -15.60
CA THR A 96 -7.14 14.60 -15.19
C THR A 96 -7.30 14.66 -13.67
N LYS A 97 -6.27 14.30 -12.93
CA LYS A 97 -6.29 14.10 -11.47
C LYS A 97 -7.36 13.11 -11.04
N LYS A 98 -7.69 12.19 -11.94
CA LYS A 98 -8.64 11.12 -11.67
C LYS A 98 -7.96 9.79 -11.94
N GLY A 99 -8.24 8.81 -11.11
CA GLY A 99 -7.81 7.46 -11.33
C GLY A 99 -8.90 6.61 -11.92
N LYS A 100 -8.51 5.48 -12.47
CA LYS A 100 -9.44 4.45 -12.89
C LYS A 100 -9.26 3.27 -11.96
N LEU A 101 -10.32 2.93 -11.23
CA LEU A 101 -10.29 1.87 -10.23
C LEU A 101 -11.29 0.79 -10.60
N ASN A 102 -10.80 -0.43 -10.79
CA ASN A 102 -11.64 -1.60 -10.99
C ASN A 102 -11.78 -2.34 -9.67
N LEU A 103 -13.01 -2.52 -9.22
CA LEU A 103 -13.32 -3.18 -7.97
C LEU A 103 -14.20 -4.39 -8.20
N SER A 104 -13.92 -5.45 -7.45
CA SER A 104 -14.70 -6.67 -7.46
C SER A 104 -15.01 -7.05 -6.02
N ALA A 105 -16.27 -7.29 -5.72
CA ALA A 105 -16.72 -7.60 -4.36
C ALA A 105 -17.42 -8.96 -4.28
#